data_b74b36a52f8fc7a7cd3d3ad94ec94d0c
#
_entry.id   b74b36a52f8fc7a7cd3d3ad94ec94d0c
#
_cell.length_a   1.000
_cell.length_b   1.000
_cell.length_c   1.000
_cell.angle_alpha   90.00
_cell.angle_beta   90.00
_cell.angle_gamma   90.00
#
_symmetry.space_group_name_H-M   'P 1'
#
loop_
_entity.id
_entity.type
_entity.pdbx_description
1 polymer ?
#
loop_
_entity_poly.entity_id
_entity_poly.type
_entity_poly.pdbx_seq_one_letter_code
_entity_poly.pdbx_strand_id
1 'polypeptide(L)'
;MNAITVYTTGPGCMQCRLTLSALTAAGLSFREIDIRHAPEALDYVRHELGYTQAPVVMVARDDHWSGFQPDQIHRVAATLAKVAGRRPA
;
A
#
# COMPACT_ATOMS: atom_id res chain seq x y z
N MET A 1 5.01 -13.56 3.18
CA MET A 1 3.86 -12.92 3.82
C MET A 1 3.79 -11.46 3.42
N ASN A 2 2.64 -11.01 2.95
CA ASN A 2 2.48 -9.63 2.50
C ASN A 2 2.05 -8.75 3.66
N ALA A 3 2.97 -7.88 4.10
CA ALA A 3 2.68 -6.93 5.17
C ALA A 3 1.92 -5.70 4.66
N ILE A 4 1.96 -5.48 3.34
CA ILE A 4 1.41 -4.28 2.72
C ILE A 4 0.17 -4.63 1.90
N THR A 5 -0.90 -3.87 2.08
CA THR A 5 -2.10 -3.99 1.24
C THR A 5 -2.29 -2.68 0.49
N VAL A 6 -2.53 -2.77 -0.82
CA VAL A 6 -2.78 -1.62 -1.67
C VAL A 6 -4.21 -1.73 -2.22
N TYR A 7 -5.03 -0.76 -1.88
CA TYR A 7 -6.40 -0.69 -2.38
C TYR A 7 -6.41 0.19 -3.62
N THR A 8 -6.83 -0.36 -4.75
CA THR A 8 -6.80 0.32 -6.04
C THR A 8 -8.20 0.43 -6.63
N THR A 9 -8.33 1.26 -7.67
CA THR A 9 -9.58 1.41 -8.40
C THR A 9 -9.45 0.97 -9.85
N GLY A 10 -8.57 0.01 -10.11
CA GLY A 10 -8.43 -0.61 -11.40
C GLY A 10 -7.34 0.01 -12.28
N PRO A 11 -7.20 -0.51 -13.52
CA PRO A 11 -6.06 -0.15 -14.37
C PRO A 11 -6.08 1.29 -14.88
N GLY A 12 -7.23 1.97 -14.81
CA GLY A 12 -7.31 3.38 -15.22
C GLY A 12 -6.74 4.37 -14.22
N CYS A 13 -6.36 3.91 -13.03
CA CYS A 13 -5.83 4.78 -11.99
C CYS A 13 -4.32 4.92 -12.15
N MET A 14 -3.87 6.09 -12.63
CA MET A 14 -2.44 6.33 -12.84
C MET A 14 -1.65 6.28 -11.54
N GLN A 15 -2.15 6.89 -10.48
CA GLN A 15 -1.46 6.89 -9.20
C GLN A 15 -1.39 5.49 -8.60
N CYS A 16 -2.41 4.66 -8.81
CA CYS A 16 -2.37 3.27 -8.40
C CYS A 16 -1.22 2.54 -9.08
N ARG A 17 -1.10 2.71 -10.40
CA ARG A 17 -0.05 2.06 -11.17
C ARG A 17 1.34 2.52 -10.74
N LEU A 18 1.51 3.82 -10.52
CA LEU A 18 2.79 4.37 -10.05
C LEU A 18 3.16 3.79 -8.67
N THR A 19 2.17 3.66 -7.79
CA THR A 19 2.39 3.11 -6.45
C THR A 19 2.82 1.65 -6.52
N LEU A 20 2.11 0.84 -7.31
CA LEU A 20 2.46 -0.57 -7.46
C LEU A 20 3.86 -0.75 -8.05
N SER A 21 4.19 0.06 -9.07
CA SER A 21 5.54 0.03 -9.66
C SER A 21 6.61 0.41 -8.66
N ALA A 22 6.37 1.45 -7.87
CA ALA A 22 7.35 1.92 -6.90
C ALA A 22 7.57 0.89 -5.78
N LEU A 23 6.50 0.24 -5.32
CA LEU A 23 6.63 -0.82 -4.32
C LEU A 23 7.43 -2.00 -4.86
N THR A 24 7.16 -2.38 -6.10
CA THR A 24 7.89 -3.46 -6.77
C THR A 24 9.36 -3.11 -6.91
N ALA A 25 9.66 -1.89 -7.37
CA ALA A 25 11.03 -1.43 -7.55
C ALA A 25 11.79 -1.36 -6.23
N ALA A 26 11.08 -1.10 -5.14
CA ALA A 26 11.68 -1.07 -3.80
C ALA A 26 11.87 -2.46 -3.20
N GLY A 27 11.46 -3.51 -3.91
CA GLY A 27 11.58 -4.88 -3.43
C GLY A 27 10.58 -5.26 -2.36
N LEU A 28 9.47 -4.52 -2.27
CA LEU A 28 8.46 -4.74 -1.26
C LEU A 28 7.37 -5.67 -1.78
N SER A 29 6.98 -6.63 -0.97
CA SER A 29 5.85 -7.50 -1.27
C SER A 29 4.57 -6.81 -0.83
N PHE A 30 3.53 -6.92 -1.65
CA PHE A 30 2.24 -6.32 -1.35
C PHE A 30 1.12 -7.15 -1.93
N ARG A 31 -0.08 -6.89 -1.43
CA ARG A 31 -1.31 -7.48 -1.92
C ARG A 31 -2.16 -6.36 -2.49
N GLU A 32 -2.64 -6.53 -3.70
CA GLU A 32 -3.53 -5.56 -4.34
C GLU A 32 -4.99 -5.99 -4.19
N ILE A 33 -5.85 -5.05 -3.78
CA ILE A 33 -7.28 -5.25 -3.72
C ILE A 33 -7.95 -4.17 -4.54
N ASP A 34 -8.65 -4.59 -5.61
CA ASP A 34 -9.42 -3.67 -6.44
C ASP A 34 -10.77 -3.45 -5.78
N ILE A 35 -10.97 -2.26 -5.23
CA ILE A 35 -12.18 -1.96 -4.45
C ILE A 35 -13.43 -1.89 -5.30
N ARG A 36 -13.30 -1.81 -6.64
CA ARG A 36 -14.47 -1.86 -7.53
C ARG A 36 -15.16 -3.22 -7.46
N HIS A 37 -14.41 -4.26 -7.11
CA HIS A 37 -14.90 -5.64 -7.06
C HIS A 37 -14.88 -6.21 -5.64
N ALA A 38 -14.68 -5.35 -4.65
CA ALA A 38 -14.59 -5.76 -3.26
C ALA A 38 -15.35 -4.74 -2.38
N PRO A 39 -16.69 -4.84 -2.32
CA PRO A 39 -17.50 -3.87 -1.56
C PRO A 39 -17.10 -3.71 -0.10
N GLU A 40 -16.68 -4.79 0.53
CA GLU A 40 -16.24 -4.75 1.93
C GLU A 40 -14.95 -3.93 2.07
N ALA A 41 -14.04 -4.05 1.12
CA ALA A 41 -12.80 -3.28 1.12
C ALA A 41 -13.09 -1.80 0.87
N LEU A 42 -14.01 -1.49 -0.05
CA LEU A 42 -14.42 -0.12 -0.32
C LEU A 42 -15.00 0.52 0.94
N ASP A 43 -15.88 -0.20 1.64
CA ASP A 43 -16.48 0.27 2.87
C ASP A 43 -15.43 0.53 3.94
N TYR A 44 -14.48 -0.39 4.08
CA TYR A 44 -13.38 -0.26 5.03
C TYR A 44 -12.54 0.99 4.76
N VAL A 45 -12.15 1.20 3.50
CA VAL A 45 -11.33 2.36 3.11
C VAL A 45 -12.07 3.67 3.36
N ARG A 46 -13.35 3.73 3.03
CA ARG A 46 -14.15 4.95 3.16
C ARG A 46 -14.52 5.25 4.61
N HIS A 47 -14.99 4.25 5.34
CA HIS A 47 -15.62 4.48 6.64
C HIS A 47 -14.67 4.25 7.80
N GLU A 48 -13.76 3.28 7.69
CA GLU A 48 -12.80 3.02 8.77
C GLU A 48 -11.53 3.86 8.61
N LEU A 49 -10.99 3.94 7.39
CA LEU A 49 -9.77 4.71 7.15
C LEU A 49 -10.04 6.16 6.77
N GLY A 50 -11.24 6.47 6.27
CA GLY A 50 -11.64 7.83 5.94
C GLY A 50 -11.10 8.38 4.63
N TYR A 51 -10.70 7.52 3.70
CA TYR A 51 -10.13 7.96 2.43
C TYR A 51 -11.18 7.99 1.32
N THR A 52 -11.05 8.98 0.43
CA THR A 52 -11.91 9.13 -0.75
C THR A 52 -11.14 9.04 -2.05
N GLN A 53 -9.83 8.83 -1.99
CA GLN A 53 -8.95 8.76 -3.17
C GLN A 53 -8.15 7.48 -3.15
N ALA A 54 -7.89 6.94 -4.34
CA ALA A 54 -7.03 5.77 -4.52
C ALA A 54 -5.68 6.24 -5.08
N PRO A 55 -4.62 5.47 -4.89
CA PRO A 55 -4.57 4.25 -4.10
C PRO A 55 -4.57 4.53 -2.61
N VAL A 56 -4.93 3.53 -1.82
CA VAL A 56 -4.72 3.55 -0.38
C VAL A 56 -3.72 2.46 -0.04
N VAL A 57 -2.62 2.83 0.62
CA VAL A 57 -1.57 1.90 1.00
C VAL A 57 -1.65 1.70 2.51
N MET A 58 -1.76 0.46 2.93
CA MET A 58 -1.82 0.10 4.34
C MET A 58 -0.67 -0.82 4.69
N VAL A 59 0.24 -0.32 5.52
CA VAL A 59 1.40 -1.07 6.00
C VAL A 59 1.07 -1.71 7.34
N ALA A 60 0.35 -0.99 8.18
CA ALA A 60 -0.08 -1.44 9.49
C ALA A 60 -1.39 -0.73 9.84
N ARG A 61 -2.01 -1.13 10.94
CA ARG A 61 -3.28 -0.56 11.36
C ARG A 61 -3.22 0.96 11.53
N ASP A 62 -2.10 1.47 11.99
CA ASP A 62 -1.87 2.90 12.25
C ASP A 62 -0.88 3.53 11.27
N ASP A 63 -0.54 2.84 10.19
CA ASP A 63 0.43 3.32 9.21
C ASP A 63 -0.14 3.10 7.81
N HIS A 64 -0.81 4.11 7.30
CA HIS A 64 -1.46 4.07 5.99
C HIS A 64 -1.53 5.48 5.40
N TRP A 65 -1.68 5.55 4.08
CA TRP A 65 -1.81 6.82 3.38
C TRP A 65 -2.60 6.62 2.10
N SER A 66 -2.98 7.73 1.47
CA SER A 66 -3.69 7.76 0.20
C SER A 66 -2.86 8.49 -0.84
N GLY A 67 -2.98 8.09 -2.10
CA GLY A 67 -2.27 8.67 -3.21
C GLY A 67 -0.88 8.11 -3.40
N PHE A 68 -0.22 8.54 -4.47
CA PHE A 68 1.16 8.13 -4.75
C PHE A 68 2.10 9.01 -3.93
N GLN A 69 2.74 8.41 -2.93
CA GLN A 69 3.67 9.11 -2.04
C GLN A 69 5.00 8.36 -1.98
N PRO A 70 5.92 8.67 -2.89
CA PRO A 70 7.21 7.97 -2.94
C PRO A 70 8.03 8.09 -1.66
N ASP A 71 7.92 9.21 -0.95
CA ASP A 71 8.63 9.37 0.32
C ASP A 71 8.19 8.35 1.36
N GLN A 72 6.88 8.07 1.41
CA GLN A 72 6.34 7.05 2.30
C GLN A 72 6.83 5.66 1.93
N ILE A 73 6.89 5.39 0.64
CA ILE A 73 7.39 4.09 0.14
C ILE A 73 8.85 3.91 0.53
N HIS A 74 9.67 4.96 0.37
CA HIS A 74 11.08 4.92 0.76
C HIS A 74 11.24 4.69 2.27
N ARG A 75 10.41 5.35 3.08
CA ARG A 75 10.42 5.17 4.52
C ARG A 75 10.13 3.72 4.90
N VAL A 76 9.09 3.14 4.30
CA VAL A 76 8.71 1.75 4.59
C VAL A 76 9.81 0.80 4.15
N ALA A 77 10.38 1.01 2.95
CA ALA A 77 11.45 0.17 2.45
C ALA A 77 12.67 0.21 3.38
N ALA A 78 13.03 1.39 3.86
CA ALA A 78 14.15 1.55 4.80
C ALA A 78 13.88 0.85 6.13
N THR A 79 12.65 0.97 6.63
CA THR A 79 12.25 0.33 7.88
C THR A 79 12.31 -1.19 7.78
N LEU A 80 11.76 -1.74 6.69
CA LEU A 80 11.75 -3.19 6.50
C LEU A 80 13.14 -3.74 6.25
N ALA A 81 14.00 -3.00 5.53
CA ALA A 81 15.39 -3.38 5.34
C ALA A 81 16.14 -3.44 6.68
N LYS A 82 15.89 -2.48 7.55
CA LYS A 82 16.47 -2.45 8.89
C LYS A 82 16.07 -3.68 9.70
N VAL A 83 14.77 -4.01 9.67
CA VAL A 83 14.26 -5.17 10.39
C VAL A 83 14.88 -6.44 9.84
N ALA A 84 14.95 -6.57 8.52
CA ALA A 84 15.57 -7.74 7.88
C ALA A 84 17.06 -7.85 8.23
N GLY A 85 17.75 -6.72 8.28
CA GLY A 85 19.17 -6.68 8.63
C GLY A 85 19.48 -7.03 10.07
N ARG A 86 18.47 -6.97 10.96
CA ARG A 86 18.60 -7.33 12.36
C ARG A 86 18.34 -8.80 12.65
N ARG A 87 17.82 -9.52 11.68
CA ARG A 87 17.54 -10.94 11.86
C ARG A 87 18.80 -11.71 12.05
N PRO A 88 18.88 -12.57 13.06
CA PRO A 88 19.97 -13.52 13.14
C PRO A 88 19.95 -14.43 11.91
N ALA A 89 21.12 -14.70 11.41
CA ALA A 89 21.26 -15.53 10.22
C ALA A 89 20.68 -16.94 10.42
#